data_5f184af9e1a89cd013c70fcee9655e22
#
_entry.id   5f184af9e1a89cd013c70fcee9655e22
#
_cell.length_a   1.000
_cell.length_b   1.000
_cell.length_c   1.000
_cell.angle_alpha   90.00
_cell.angle_beta   90.00
_cell.angle_gamma   90.00
#
_symmetry.space_group_name_H-M   'P 1'
#
loop_
_entity.id
_entity.type
_entity.pdbx_description
1 polymer ?
#
loop_
_entity_poly.entity_id
_entity_poly.type
_entity_poly.pdbx_seq_one_letter_code
_entity_poly.pdbx_strand_id
1 'polypeptide(L)'
;MANNQVAIIQKDITDDVNNSLARLQNDGLVLPPNYNASNALKSAFFKLQEVTDKAGKPALEVCTKESIANALLDMTVQGLSPAKTQCYFVVYGNKLQLNRSYFGTQAVIKRLSNVEDIWANVIFQGDVYEYEVVGGRERLIKHETEFINRDNDIIGAYAIVKKTDGEEILTSMTRKELEASWSQSKTSQAVHKKFPQEMAKRTVINRAAKAYINTSDDSDLLVDAINRSTENEYDNGRIDVTPETEPQRRDITNEATSNPKDEPKEKPSVDDSKEFERLKAEMKQKHVQLGLTTKDDMQNHMEQYCKRKGETPTNSEMKAYLKVLDMHIAEKQQADDELPV
;
A
#
# COMPACT_ATOMS: atom_id res chain seq x y z
N MET A 1 -12.04 -0.42 36.13
CA MET A 1 -11.66 0.88 35.54
C MET A 1 -11.36 0.77 34.05
N ALA A 2 -10.70 -0.28 33.57
CA ALA A 2 -10.40 -0.47 32.13
C ALA A 2 -11.63 -0.48 31.22
N ASN A 3 -12.74 -1.13 31.59
CA ASN A 3 -13.96 -1.20 30.77
C ASN A 3 -14.62 0.16 30.53
N ASN A 4 -14.54 1.10 31.48
CA ASN A 4 -15.12 2.44 31.30
C ASN A 4 -14.29 3.29 30.31
N GLN A 5 -12.98 3.11 30.31
CA GLN A 5 -12.07 3.85 29.42
C GLN A 5 -12.22 3.42 27.98
N VAL A 6 -12.36 2.10 27.74
CA VAL A 6 -12.62 1.55 26.40
C VAL A 6 -13.98 2.02 25.85
N ALA A 7 -15.02 2.04 26.69
CA ALA A 7 -16.35 2.52 26.30
C ALA A 7 -16.37 4.02 25.93
N ILE A 8 -15.62 4.86 26.64
CA ILE A 8 -15.47 6.29 26.32
C ILE A 8 -14.74 6.46 24.99
N ILE A 9 -13.61 5.78 24.80
CA ILE A 9 -12.84 5.82 23.55
C ILE A 9 -13.70 5.35 22.38
N GLN A 10 -14.47 4.27 22.55
CA GLN A 10 -15.38 3.77 21.53
C GLN A 10 -16.44 4.80 21.14
N LYS A 11 -17.02 5.50 22.12
CA LYS A 11 -18.02 6.54 21.88
C LYS A 11 -17.41 7.71 21.11
N ASP A 12 -16.29 8.25 21.57
CA ASP A 12 -15.60 9.38 20.93
C ASP A 12 -15.27 9.07 19.46
N ILE A 13 -14.67 7.90 19.19
CA ILE A 13 -14.33 7.47 17.82
C ILE A 13 -15.59 7.29 16.97
N THR A 14 -16.67 6.72 17.53
CA THR A 14 -17.92 6.54 16.80
C THR A 14 -18.55 7.88 16.43
N ASP A 15 -18.52 8.85 17.33
CA ASP A 15 -19.04 10.19 17.10
C ASP A 15 -18.20 10.93 16.02
N ASP A 16 -16.88 10.81 16.07
CA ASP A 16 -15.97 11.36 15.05
C ASP A 16 -16.22 10.77 13.66
N VAL A 17 -16.36 9.44 13.56
CA VAL A 17 -16.67 8.75 12.30
C VAL A 17 -18.04 9.15 11.77
N ASN A 18 -19.06 9.23 12.62
CA ASN A 18 -20.43 9.63 12.22
C ASN A 18 -20.44 11.09 11.72
N ASN A 19 -19.74 12.00 12.40
CA ASN A 19 -19.63 13.39 12.01
C ASN A 19 -18.89 13.53 10.66
N SER A 20 -17.82 12.78 10.47
CA SER A 20 -17.07 12.75 9.20
C SER A 20 -17.93 12.16 8.07
N LEU A 21 -18.64 11.06 8.34
CA LEU A 21 -19.52 10.43 7.37
C LEU A 21 -20.66 11.37 6.96
N ALA A 22 -21.26 12.10 7.91
CA ALA A 22 -22.32 13.06 7.62
C ALA A 22 -21.81 14.22 6.73
N ARG A 23 -20.57 14.70 6.94
CA ARG A 23 -19.94 15.70 6.06
C ARG A 23 -19.76 15.16 4.65
N LEU A 24 -19.20 13.95 4.52
CA LEU A 24 -18.99 13.32 3.21
C LEU A 24 -20.30 13.06 2.47
N GLN A 25 -21.40 12.71 3.18
CA GLN A 25 -22.73 12.57 2.58
C GLN A 25 -23.28 13.92 2.11
N ASN A 26 -23.04 15.00 2.83
CA ASN A 26 -23.41 16.35 2.38
C ASN A 26 -22.57 16.77 1.15
N ASP A 27 -21.33 16.29 1.04
CA ASP A 27 -20.43 16.50 -0.10
C ASP A 27 -20.69 15.55 -1.28
N GLY A 28 -21.78 14.75 -1.21
CA GLY A 28 -22.23 13.90 -2.31
C GLY A 28 -21.89 12.41 -2.19
N LEU A 29 -21.31 11.95 -1.08
CA LEU A 29 -21.09 10.51 -0.87
C LEU A 29 -22.43 9.77 -0.74
N VAL A 30 -22.66 8.81 -1.63
CA VAL A 30 -23.84 7.94 -1.57
C VAL A 30 -23.47 6.59 -0.97
N LEU A 31 -24.11 6.24 0.15
CA LEU A 31 -23.99 4.91 0.73
C LEU A 31 -24.98 3.94 0.09
N PRO A 32 -24.70 2.62 0.11
CA PRO A 32 -25.64 1.64 -0.41
C PRO A 32 -26.99 1.72 0.32
N PRO A 33 -28.13 1.59 -0.39
CA PRO A 33 -29.46 1.83 0.18
C PRO A 33 -29.79 0.94 1.40
N ASN A 34 -29.24 -0.25 1.46
CA ASN A 34 -29.46 -1.21 2.56
C ASN A 34 -28.26 -1.27 3.55
N TYR A 35 -27.35 -0.31 3.49
CA TYR A 35 -26.19 -0.28 4.39
C TYR A 35 -26.52 0.49 5.68
N ASN A 36 -26.36 -0.18 6.82
CA ASN A 36 -26.50 0.44 8.12
C ASN A 36 -25.11 0.69 8.75
N ALA A 37 -24.64 1.92 8.62
CA ALA A 37 -23.32 2.33 9.13
C ALA A 37 -23.18 2.07 10.65
N SER A 38 -24.23 2.38 11.45
CA SER A 38 -24.20 2.17 12.90
C SER A 38 -24.03 0.69 13.28
N ASN A 39 -24.72 -0.21 12.58
CA ASN A 39 -24.56 -1.65 12.80
C ASN A 39 -23.18 -2.15 12.36
N ALA A 40 -22.66 -1.64 11.24
CA ALA A 40 -21.31 -1.98 10.78
C ALA A 40 -20.24 -1.49 11.75
N LEU A 41 -20.35 -0.29 12.29
CA LEU A 41 -19.45 0.25 13.32
C LEU A 41 -19.51 -0.57 14.60
N LYS A 42 -20.69 -0.92 15.10
CA LYS A 42 -20.82 -1.81 16.27
C LYS A 42 -20.10 -3.14 16.04
N SER A 43 -20.34 -3.76 14.88
CA SER A 43 -19.67 -5.01 14.51
C SER A 43 -18.15 -4.86 14.40
N ALA A 44 -17.67 -3.72 13.88
CA ALA A 44 -16.25 -3.42 13.79
C ALA A 44 -15.61 -3.30 15.18
N PHE A 45 -16.25 -2.62 16.12
CA PHE A 45 -15.72 -2.52 17.48
C PHE A 45 -15.65 -3.86 18.20
N PHE A 46 -16.64 -4.76 18.02
CA PHE A 46 -16.52 -6.12 18.56
C PHE A 46 -15.30 -6.85 17.97
N LYS A 47 -15.06 -6.70 16.68
CA LYS A 47 -13.88 -7.29 16.05
C LYS A 47 -12.58 -6.65 16.51
N LEU A 48 -12.54 -5.33 16.70
CA LEU A 48 -11.35 -4.62 17.19
C LEU A 48 -10.90 -5.03 18.58
N GLN A 49 -11.82 -5.51 19.43
CA GLN A 49 -11.48 -6.06 20.75
C GLN A 49 -10.66 -7.37 20.66
N GLU A 50 -10.80 -8.10 19.55
CA GLU A 50 -10.09 -9.36 19.27
C GLU A 50 -8.78 -9.13 18.51
N VAL A 51 -8.59 -7.93 17.92
CA VAL A 51 -7.40 -7.61 17.10
C VAL A 51 -6.24 -7.21 18.02
N THR A 52 -5.10 -7.86 17.78
CA THR A 52 -3.85 -7.57 18.50
C THR A 52 -2.72 -7.26 17.54
N ASP A 53 -1.68 -6.61 18.03
CA ASP A 53 -0.42 -6.44 17.32
C ASP A 53 0.40 -7.75 17.29
N LYS A 54 1.58 -7.72 16.69
CA LYS A 54 2.50 -8.88 16.63
C LYS A 54 3.00 -9.32 18.02
N ALA A 55 2.94 -8.45 19.02
CA ALA A 55 3.33 -8.73 20.39
C ALA A 55 2.14 -9.17 21.27
N GLY A 56 0.94 -9.30 20.71
CA GLY A 56 -0.27 -9.71 21.42
C GLY A 56 -0.96 -8.58 22.19
N LYS A 57 -0.57 -7.31 21.97
CA LYS A 57 -1.22 -6.17 22.63
C LYS A 57 -2.48 -5.77 21.86
N PRO A 58 -3.59 -5.42 22.56
CA PRO A 58 -4.84 -5.01 21.93
C PRO A 58 -4.68 -3.82 20.99
N ALA A 59 -5.33 -3.86 19.84
CA ALA A 59 -5.28 -2.78 18.84
C ALA A 59 -5.77 -1.44 19.41
N LEU A 60 -6.79 -1.46 20.28
CA LEU A 60 -7.35 -0.26 20.93
C LEU A 60 -6.39 0.43 21.90
N GLU A 61 -5.34 -0.26 22.36
CA GLU A 61 -4.30 0.30 23.24
C GLU A 61 -3.07 0.79 22.45
N VAL A 62 -2.74 0.12 21.36
CA VAL A 62 -1.51 0.38 20.58
C VAL A 62 -1.74 1.41 19.50
N CYS A 63 -2.91 1.37 18.84
CA CYS A 63 -3.21 2.25 17.71
C CYS A 63 -3.67 3.64 18.15
N THR A 64 -3.32 4.65 17.37
CA THR A 64 -3.80 6.01 17.58
C THR A 64 -5.31 6.09 17.32
N LYS A 65 -6.03 6.92 18.09
CA LYS A 65 -7.48 7.13 17.90
C LYS A 65 -7.81 7.56 16.46
N GLU A 66 -6.98 8.42 15.90
CA GLU A 66 -7.10 8.90 14.53
C GLU A 66 -7.00 7.77 13.50
N SER A 67 -6.02 6.86 13.65
CA SER A 67 -5.88 5.71 12.74
C SER A 67 -7.05 4.75 12.83
N ILE A 68 -7.63 4.58 14.04
CA ILE A 68 -8.84 3.77 14.23
C ILE A 68 -10.04 4.45 13.56
N ALA A 69 -10.23 5.76 13.75
CA ALA A 69 -11.31 6.52 13.15
C ALA A 69 -11.23 6.46 11.60
N ASN A 70 -10.03 6.65 11.04
CA ASN A 70 -9.80 6.59 9.58
C ASN A 70 -10.09 5.19 9.02
N ALA A 71 -9.64 4.11 9.67
CA ALA A 71 -9.93 2.75 9.23
C ALA A 71 -11.44 2.42 9.27
N LEU A 72 -12.16 2.92 10.28
CA LEU A 72 -13.61 2.76 10.39
C LEU A 72 -14.37 3.64 9.38
N LEU A 73 -13.87 4.83 9.09
CA LEU A 73 -14.43 5.70 8.06
C LEU A 73 -14.26 5.06 6.68
N ASP A 74 -13.06 4.56 6.33
CA ASP A 74 -12.83 3.83 5.09
C ASP A 74 -13.74 2.62 4.93
N MET A 75 -14.02 1.90 6.02
CA MET A 75 -14.98 0.79 6.04
C MET A 75 -16.39 1.27 5.71
N THR A 76 -16.85 2.37 6.32
CA THR A 76 -18.22 2.88 6.14
C THR A 76 -18.41 3.52 4.78
N VAL A 77 -17.44 4.27 4.27
CA VAL A 77 -17.45 4.87 2.92
C VAL A 77 -17.58 3.76 1.86
N GLN A 78 -16.83 2.68 2.00
CA GLN A 78 -16.96 1.52 1.13
C GLN A 78 -18.22 0.68 1.40
N GLY A 79 -19.00 1.00 2.45
CA GLY A 79 -20.19 0.26 2.87
C GLY A 79 -19.90 -1.21 3.19
N LEU A 80 -18.74 -1.50 3.78
CA LEU A 80 -18.32 -2.84 4.16
C LEU A 80 -18.75 -3.16 5.59
N SER A 81 -18.86 -4.46 5.88
CA SER A 81 -19.17 -4.94 7.23
C SER A 81 -18.31 -6.14 7.61
N PRO A 82 -17.64 -6.09 8.78
CA PRO A 82 -16.87 -7.23 9.28
C PRO A 82 -17.77 -8.43 9.61
N ALA A 83 -19.02 -8.21 9.98
CA ALA A 83 -20.00 -9.28 10.23
C ALA A 83 -20.29 -10.13 8.98
N LYS A 84 -20.11 -9.54 7.78
CA LYS A 84 -20.25 -10.23 6.50
C LYS A 84 -18.91 -10.75 5.96
N THR A 85 -17.87 -10.76 6.79
CA THR A 85 -16.49 -11.11 6.38
C THR A 85 -15.95 -10.33 5.19
N GLN A 86 -16.49 -9.13 4.94
CA GLN A 86 -16.11 -8.27 3.81
C GLN A 86 -14.81 -7.51 4.06
N CYS A 87 -14.45 -7.32 5.32
CA CYS A 87 -13.23 -6.63 5.72
C CYS A 87 -12.73 -7.11 7.09
N TYR A 88 -11.49 -6.81 7.39
CA TYR A 88 -10.82 -7.08 8.66
C TYR A 88 -9.79 -5.98 8.94
N PHE A 89 -9.32 -5.91 10.18
CA PHE A 89 -8.40 -4.89 10.62
C PHE A 89 -7.05 -5.51 10.98
N VAL A 90 -5.98 -4.79 10.67
CA VAL A 90 -4.60 -5.22 10.95
C VAL A 90 -3.83 -4.07 11.59
N VAL A 91 -3.03 -4.39 12.61
CA VAL A 91 -2.16 -3.40 13.27
C VAL A 91 -0.80 -3.38 12.58
N TYR A 92 -0.40 -2.21 12.10
CA TYR A 92 0.93 -1.92 11.58
C TYR A 92 1.60 -0.82 12.41
N GLY A 93 2.54 -1.22 13.28
CA GLY A 93 3.13 -0.29 14.25
C GLY A 93 2.07 0.27 15.20
N ASN A 94 1.83 1.57 15.18
CA ASN A 94 0.80 2.26 15.95
C ASN A 94 -0.43 2.66 15.11
N LYS A 95 -0.56 2.14 13.90
CA LYS A 95 -1.68 2.45 13.00
C LYS A 95 -2.56 1.22 12.80
N LEU A 96 -3.87 1.43 12.86
CA LEU A 96 -4.87 0.47 12.44
C LEU A 96 -5.12 0.64 10.95
N GLN A 97 -5.17 -0.46 10.22
CA GLN A 97 -5.46 -0.45 8.80
C GLN A 97 -6.64 -1.37 8.48
N LEU A 98 -7.54 -0.87 7.65
CA LEU A 98 -8.60 -1.67 7.04
C LEU A 98 -8.03 -2.49 5.89
N ASN A 99 -8.27 -3.80 5.92
CA ASN A 99 -8.00 -4.68 4.79
C ASN A 99 -9.32 -5.26 4.27
N ARG A 100 -9.49 -5.20 2.95
CA ARG A 100 -10.67 -5.73 2.29
C ARG A 100 -10.47 -7.20 1.93
N SER A 101 -11.45 -8.05 2.23
CA SER A 101 -11.48 -9.42 1.73
C SER A 101 -11.95 -9.46 0.27
N TYR A 102 -11.81 -10.60 -0.40
CA TYR A 102 -12.35 -10.73 -1.77
C TYR A 102 -13.90 -10.63 -1.80
N PHE A 103 -14.61 -11.01 -0.75
CA PHE A 103 -16.05 -10.75 -0.60
C PHE A 103 -16.34 -9.24 -0.53
N GLY A 104 -15.46 -8.49 0.14
CA GLY A 104 -15.54 -7.03 0.16
C GLY A 104 -15.28 -6.44 -1.22
N THR A 105 -14.30 -6.96 -1.96
CA THR A 105 -14.02 -6.53 -3.34
C THR A 105 -15.22 -6.79 -4.24
N GLN A 106 -15.83 -7.99 -4.17
CA GLN A 106 -17.07 -8.30 -4.90
C GLN A 106 -18.22 -7.37 -4.50
N ALA A 107 -18.37 -7.08 -3.20
CA ALA A 107 -19.43 -6.19 -2.73
C ALA A 107 -19.26 -4.75 -3.22
N VAL A 108 -18.04 -4.25 -3.31
CA VAL A 108 -17.72 -2.90 -3.79
C VAL A 108 -17.94 -2.80 -5.30
N ILE A 109 -17.38 -3.73 -6.08
CA ILE A 109 -17.45 -3.68 -7.54
C ILE A 109 -18.90 -3.79 -8.08
N LYS A 110 -19.75 -4.55 -7.39
CA LYS A 110 -21.19 -4.65 -7.71
C LYS A 110 -21.98 -3.34 -7.47
N ARG A 111 -21.36 -2.33 -6.90
CA ARG A 111 -21.96 -0.99 -6.72
C ARG A 111 -21.60 -0.03 -7.83
N LEU A 112 -20.54 -0.35 -8.58
CA LEU A 112 -20.16 0.45 -9.73
C LEU A 112 -21.30 0.39 -10.75
N SER A 113 -21.65 1.52 -11.33
CA SER A 113 -22.84 1.70 -12.16
C SER A 113 -22.91 0.79 -13.38
N ASN A 114 -21.77 0.29 -13.85
CA ASN A 114 -21.65 -0.52 -15.06
C ASN A 114 -21.32 -2.01 -14.79
N VAL A 115 -21.33 -2.46 -13.52
CA VAL A 115 -21.01 -3.86 -13.16
C VAL A 115 -22.23 -4.53 -12.54
N GLU A 116 -22.66 -5.66 -13.09
CA GLU A 116 -23.73 -6.52 -12.55
C GLU A 116 -23.17 -7.52 -11.53
N ASP A 117 -22.12 -8.26 -11.90
CA ASP A 117 -21.51 -9.29 -11.05
C ASP A 117 -20.03 -9.50 -11.34
N ILE A 118 -19.34 -10.14 -10.39
CA ILE A 118 -17.97 -10.61 -10.54
C ILE A 118 -17.81 -11.96 -9.82
N TRP A 119 -17.19 -12.93 -10.51
CA TRP A 119 -16.84 -14.23 -9.92
C TRP A 119 -15.50 -14.71 -10.44
N ALA A 120 -14.94 -15.71 -9.79
CA ALA A 120 -13.66 -16.30 -10.18
C ALA A 120 -13.68 -17.81 -10.06
N ASN A 121 -12.85 -18.46 -10.86
CA ASN A 121 -12.60 -19.88 -10.76
C ASN A 121 -11.10 -20.19 -10.90
N VAL A 122 -10.72 -21.40 -10.48
CA VAL A 122 -9.37 -21.91 -10.54
C VAL A 122 -9.30 -22.92 -11.69
N ILE A 123 -8.19 -22.94 -12.41
CA ILE A 123 -7.90 -23.87 -13.48
C ILE A 123 -6.90 -24.89 -12.95
N PHE A 124 -7.29 -26.16 -12.96
CA PHE A 124 -6.46 -27.28 -12.49
C PHE A 124 -5.78 -27.99 -13.65
N GLN A 125 -4.70 -28.66 -13.35
CA GLN A 125 -4.08 -29.55 -14.31
C GLN A 125 -5.06 -30.67 -14.67
N GLY A 126 -5.31 -30.86 -15.97
CA GLY A 126 -6.29 -31.81 -16.50
C GLY A 126 -7.64 -31.17 -16.85
N ASP A 127 -7.90 -29.92 -16.50
CA ASP A 127 -9.09 -29.21 -16.95
C ASP A 127 -9.03 -28.90 -18.45
N VAL A 128 -10.21 -28.85 -19.07
CA VAL A 128 -10.38 -28.29 -20.41
C VAL A 128 -10.62 -26.80 -20.25
N TYR A 129 -9.65 -25.97 -20.62
CA TYR A 129 -9.76 -24.53 -20.56
C TYR A 129 -9.44 -23.92 -21.92
N GLU A 130 -10.46 -23.29 -22.53
CA GLU A 130 -10.39 -22.68 -23.85
C GLU A 130 -10.83 -21.22 -23.74
N TYR A 131 -10.01 -20.32 -24.25
CA TYR A 131 -10.31 -18.90 -24.36
C TYR A 131 -9.86 -18.35 -25.70
N GLU A 132 -10.42 -17.26 -26.13
CA GLU A 132 -10.01 -16.53 -27.32
C GLU A 132 -9.65 -15.09 -26.99
N VAL A 133 -8.87 -14.46 -27.86
CA VAL A 133 -8.56 -13.04 -27.79
C VAL A 133 -9.18 -12.33 -28.98
N VAL A 134 -10.22 -11.54 -28.72
CA VAL A 134 -10.95 -10.78 -29.74
C VAL A 134 -10.79 -9.29 -29.47
N GLY A 135 -10.22 -8.55 -30.43
CA GLY A 135 -9.99 -7.12 -30.26
C GLY A 135 -9.09 -6.76 -29.08
N GLY A 136 -8.17 -7.66 -28.70
CA GLY A 136 -7.27 -7.48 -27.53
C GLY A 136 -7.88 -7.81 -26.17
N ARG A 137 -9.12 -8.32 -26.15
CA ARG A 137 -9.81 -8.75 -24.90
C ARG A 137 -9.95 -10.26 -24.89
N GLU A 138 -9.68 -10.84 -23.73
CA GLU A 138 -9.88 -12.27 -23.49
C GLU A 138 -11.38 -12.56 -23.31
N ARG A 139 -11.83 -13.69 -23.89
CA ARG A 139 -13.16 -14.24 -23.71
C ARG A 139 -13.06 -15.72 -23.38
N LEU A 140 -13.79 -16.16 -22.38
CA LEU A 140 -13.90 -17.57 -22.05
C LEU A 140 -14.80 -18.26 -23.07
N ILE A 141 -14.30 -19.31 -23.72
CA ILE A 141 -15.08 -20.18 -24.59
C ILE A 141 -15.63 -21.35 -23.75
N LYS A 142 -14.74 -22.00 -22.98
CA LYS A 142 -15.09 -23.21 -22.27
C LYS A 142 -14.19 -23.41 -21.05
N HIS A 143 -14.77 -23.85 -19.95
CA HIS A 143 -14.04 -24.40 -18.81
C HIS A 143 -14.80 -25.60 -18.25
N GLU A 144 -14.22 -26.77 -18.36
CA GLU A 144 -14.75 -28.01 -17.79
C GLU A 144 -13.72 -28.60 -16.83
N THR A 145 -14.17 -28.85 -15.60
CA THR A 145 -13.37 -29.45 -14.55
C THR A 145 -14.00 -30.78 -14.14
N GLU A 146 -13.26 -31.87 -14.23
CA GLU A 146 -13.65 -33.12 -13.58
C GLU A 146 -13.40 -32.99 -12.06
N PHE A 147 -14.26 -33.61 -11.27
CA PHE A 147 -14.14 -33.49 -9.82
C PHE A 147 -12.76 -33.92 -9.28
N ILE A 148 -12.16 -34.94 -9.89
CA ILE A 148 -10.84 -35.44 -9.51
C ILE A 148 -9.71 -34.44 -9.79
N ASN A 149 -9.86 -33.57 -10.80
CA ASN A 149 -8.86 -32.56 -11.15
C ASN A 149 -8.67 -31.52 -10.05
N ARG A 150 -9.64 -31.37 -9.15
CA ARG A 150 -9.57 -30.43 -8.03
C ARG A 150 -8.49 -30.77 -7.00
N ASP A 151 -7.97 -32.00 -7.03
CA ASP A 151 -6.85 -32.46 -6.20
C ASP A 151 -5.49 -32.24 -6.91
N ASN A 152 -5.52 -31.89 -8.20
CA ASN A 152 -4.32 -31.62 -8.99
C ASN A 152 -3.77 -30.21 -8.74
N ASP A 153 -2.60 -29.95 -9.30
CA ASP A 153 -1.96 -28.64 -9.25
C ASP A 153 -2.78 -27.55 -9.94
N ILE A 154 -2.80 -26.37 -9.34
CA ILE A 154 -3.38 -25.17 -9.94
C ILE A 154 -2.44 -24.68 -11.03
N ILE A 155 -2.92 -24.57 -12.27
CA ILE A 155 -2.18 -24.03 -13.40
C ILE A 155 -2.51 -22.57 -13.67
N GLY A 156 -3.66 -22.07 -13.18
CA GLY A 156 -4.08 -20.69 -13.29
C GLY A 156 -5.37 -20.40 -12.55
N ALA A 157 -5.84 -19.18 -12.67
CA ALA A 157 -7.15 -18.75 -12.22
C ALA A 157 -7.67 -17.62 -13.11
N TYR A 158 -8.98 -17.45 -13.14
CA TYR A 158 -9.59 -16.35 -13.87
C TYR A 158 -10.75 -15.74 -13.09
N ALA A 159 -11.04 -14.49 -13.41
CA ALA A 159 -12.24 -13.79 -12.97
C ALA A 159 -13.03 -13.30 -14.19
N ILE A 160 -14.34 -13.31 -14.07
CA ILE A 160 -15.25 -12.74 -15.05
C ILE A 160 -15.99 -11.58 -14.38
N VAL A 161 -15.93 -10.42 -15.01
CA VAL A 161 -16.77 -9.26 -14.67
C VAL A 161 -17.90 -9.20 -15.69
N LYS A 162 -19.12 -9.32 -15.20
CA LYS A 162 -20.33 -9.16 -16.00
C LYS A 162 -20.81 -7.73 -15.88
N LYS A 163 -20.92 -7.05 -17.00
CA LYS A 163 -21.42 -5.69 -17.09
C LYS A 163 -22.95 -5.67 -17.19
N THR A 164 -23.55 -4.53 -16.88
CA THR A 164 -24.99 -4.32 -16.96
C THR A 164 -25.53 -4.40 -18.39
N ASP A 165 -24.69 -4.18 -19.42
CA ASP A 165 -25.02 -4.39 -20.83
C ASP A 165 -24.96 -5.86 -21.29
N GLY A 166 -24.59 -6.77 -20.38
CA GLY A 166 -24.45 -8.21 -20.62
C GLY A 166 -23.06 -8.62 -21.14
N GLU A 167 -22.12 -7.69 -21.35
CA GLU A 167 -20.75 -8.01 -21.74
C GLU A 167 -20.05 -8.72 -20.58
N GLU A 168 -19.38 -9.84 -20.86
CA GLU A 168 -18.51 -10.57 -19.92
C GLU A 168 -17.05 -10.33 -20.28
N ILE A 169 -16.29 -9.84 -19.32
CA ILE A 169 -14.86 -9.54 -19.51
C ILE A 169 -14.06 -10.51 -18.64
N LEU A 170 -13.25 -11.33 -19.30
CA LEU A 170 -12.34 -12.28 -18.69
C LEU A 170 -11.05 -11.59 -18.28
N THR A 171 -10.55 -11.92 -17.11
CA THR A 171 -9.18 -11.63 -16.67
C THR A 171 -8.57 -12.94 -16.20
N SER A 172 -7.54 -13.40 -16.85
CA SER A 172 -6.85 -14.64 -16.50
C SER A 172 -5.47 -14.37 -15.87
N MET A 173 -5.00 -15.29 -15.07
CA MET A 173 -3.66 -15.31 -14.49
C MET A 173 -3.11 -16.73 -14.52
N THR A 174 -1.90 -16.88 -15.01
CA THR A 174 -1.14 -18.13 -14.93
C THR A 174 -0.67 -18.39 -13.49
N ARG A 175 -0.29 -19.61 -13.19
CA ARG A 175 0.31 -19.98 -11.90
C ARG A 175 1.50 -19.08 -11.54
N LYS A 176 2.38 -18.81 -12.49
CA LYS A 176 3.55 -17.96 -12.30
C LYS A 176 3.18 -16.52 -11.91
N GLU A 177 2.14 -15.96 -12.51
CA GLU A 177 1.66 -14.62 -12.17
C GLU A 177 1.01 -14.57 -10.79
N LEU A 178 0.26 -15.63 -10.41
CA LEU A 178 -0.30 -15.78 -9.08
C LEU A 178 0.82 -15.84 -8.02
N GLU A 179 1.83 -16.66 -8.22
CA GLU A 179 2.98 -16.78 -7.33
C GLU A 179 3.80 -15.50 -7.24
N ALA A 180 3.99 -14.79 -8.35
CA ALA A 180 4.63 -13.48 -8.36
C ALA A 180 3.87 -12.46 -7.51
N SER A 181 2.53 -12.45 -7.59
CA SER A 181 1.69 -11.62 -6.73
C SER A 181 1.81 -12.01 -5.25
N TRP A 182 1.82 -13.30 -4.94
CA TRP A 182 1.92 -13.80 -3.57
C TRP A 182 3.28 -13.53 -2.94
N SER A 183 4.36 -13.50 -3.74
CA SER A 183 5.71 -13.22 -3.26
C SER A 183 5.88 -11.78 -2.75
N GLN A 184 5.03 -10.84 -3.19
CA GLN A 184 5.04 -9.45 -2.71
C GLN A 184 4.47 -9.30 -1.31
N SER A 185 3.73 -10.30 -0.81
CA SER A 185 3.13 -10.24 0.52
C SER A 185 4.21 -10.28 1.62
N LYS A 186 4.25 -9.25 2.45
CA LYS A 186 5.12 -9.17 3.65
C LYS A 186 4.68 -10.14 4.77
N THR A 187 3.49 -10.73 4.64
CA THR A 187 2.94 -11.70 5.59
C THR A 187 3.36 -13.12 5.23
N SER A 188 3.32 -14.01 6.24
CA SER A 188 3.64 -15.42 6.05
C SER A 188 2.85 -16.04 4.89
N GLN A 189 3.54 -16.68 3.95
CA GLN A 189 2.94 -17.43 2.84
C GLN A 189 2.19 -18.70 3.30
N ALA A 190 2.08 -18.93 4.61
CA ALA A 190 1.43 -20.12 5.16
C ALA A 190 -0.03 -20.25 4.72
N VAL A 191 -0.76 -19.14 4.62
CA VAL A 191 -2.16 -19.12 4.17
C VAL A 191 -2.26 -19.49 2.69
N HIS A 192 -1.33 -18.99 1.85
CA HIS A 192 -1.27 -19.32 0.42
C HIS A 192 -1.02 -20.81 0.18
N LYS A 193 -0.18 -21.43 1.03
CA LYS A 193 0.08 -22.87 0.95
C LYS A 193 -1.08 -23.70 1.47
N LYS A 194 -1.79 -23.23 2.50
CA LYS A 194 -2.89 -23.98 3.13
C LYS A 194 -4.19 -23.92 2.34
N PHE A 195 -4.46 -22.77 1.68
CA PHE A 195 -5.69 -22.51 0.94
C PHE A 195 -5.40 -21.91 -0.45
N PRO A 196 -4.65 -22.62 -1.31
CA PRO A 196 -4.16 -22.05 -2.57
C PRO A 196 -5.29 -21.65 -3.53
N GLN A 197 -6.40 -22.42 -3.55
CA GLN A 197 -7.56 -22.15 -4.40
C GLN A 197 -8.24 -20.82 -4.03
N GLU A 198 -8.48 -20.59 -2.73
CA GLU A 198 -9.12 -19.36 -2.27
C GLU A 198 -8.22 -18.14 -2.48
N MET A 199 -6.91 -18.32 -2.31
CA MET A 199 -5.93 -17.27 -2.56
C MET A 199 -5.81 -16.95 -4.05
N ALA A 200 -5.89 -17.94 -4.94
CA ALA A 200 -5.89 -17.74 -6.38
C ALA A 200 -7.14 -16.95 -6.83
N LYS A 201 -8.33 -17.34 -6.36
CA LYS A 201 -9.58 -16.61 -6.63
C LYS A 201 -9.50 -15.16 -6.13
N ARG A 202 -9.02 -14.95 -4.91
CA ARG A 202 -8.83 -13.62 -4.33
C ARG A 202 -7.92 -12.77 -5.21
N THR A 203 -6.79 -13.30 -5.62
CA THR A 203 -5.79 -12.58 -6.42
C THR A 203 -6.35 -12.13 -7.76
N VAL A 204 -7.01 -13.03 -8.47
CA VAL A 204 -7.55 -12.70 -9.79
C VAL A 204 -8.78 -11.76 -9.72
N ILE A 205 -9.63 -11.91 -8.67
CA ILE A 205 -10.74 -10.96 -8.43
C ILE A 205 -10.21 -9.56 -8.18
N ASN A 206 -9.19 -9.41 -7.34
CA ASN A 206 -8.61 -8.10 -7.04
C ASN A 206 -7.95 -7.49 -8.28
N ARG A 207 -7.29 -8.30 -9.12
CA ARG A 207 -6.71 -7.85 -10.40
C ARG A 207 -7.79 -7.36 -11.37
N ALA A 208 -8.86 -8.14 -11.56
CA ALA A 208 -9.98 -7.76 -12.42
C ALA A 208 -10.68 -6.50 -11.91
N ALA A 209 -10.97 -6.43 -10.59
CA ALA A 209 -11.67 -5.33 -9.97
C ALA A 209 -10.91 -4.00 -10.09
N LYS A 210 -9.57 -4.01 -10.01
CA LYS A 210 -8.74 -2.80 -10.04
C LYS A 210 -8.94 -1.98 -11.32
N ALA A 211 -9.11 -2.65 -12.47
CA ALA A 211 -9.34 -1.99 -13.74
C ALA A 211 -10.65 -1.17 -13.73
N TYR A 212 -11.71 -1.73 -13.14
CA TYR A 212 -13.02 -1.08 -13.08
C TYR A 212 -13.09 0.03 -12.03
N ILE A 213 -12.50 -0.21 -10.86
CA ILE A 213 -12.46 0.77 -9.77
C ILE A 213 -11.77 2.06 -10.23
N ASN A 214 -10.60 1.94 -10.84
CA ASN A 214 -9.80 3.09 -11.24
C ASN A 214 -10.27 3.78 -12.53
N THR A 215 -11.26 3.22 -13.22
CA THR A 215 -11.86 3.80 -14.43
C THR A 215 -13.35 4.07 -14.28
N SER A 216 -13.89 3.99 -13.07
CA SER A 216 -15.29 4.30 -12.78
C SER A 216 -15.51 5.81 -12.65
N ASP A 217 -16.71 6.26 -13.01
CA ASP A 217 -17.18 7.63 -12.81
C ASP A 217 -17.70 7.86 -11.39
N ASP A 218 -17.42 6.93 -10.47
CA ASP A 218 -17.82 7.03 -9.07
C ASP A 218 -17.00 8.09 -8.33
N SER A 219 -17.50 8.50 -7.17
CA SER A 219 -16.89 9.53 -6.34
C SER A 219 -15.43 9.20 -6.01
N ASP A 220 -14.53 10.16 -6.21
CA ASP A 220 -13.10 10.06 -5.88
C ASP A 220 -12.88 9.58 -4.43
N LEU A 221 -13.75 9.99 -3.50
CA LEU A 221 -13.71 9.57 -2.10
C LEU A 221 -13.89 8.06 -1.93
N LEU A 222 -14.79 7.46 -2.72
CA LEU A 222 -15.01 6.01 -2.72
C LEU A 222 -13.79 5.29 -3.33
N VAL A 223 -13.29 5.78 -4.45
CA VAL A 223 -12.13 5.22 -5.15
C VAL A 223 -10.88 5.29 -4.26
N ASP A 224 -10.64 6.41 -3.61
CA ASP A 224 -9.53 6.58 -2.67
C ASP A 224 -9.62 5.61 -1.48
N ALA A 225 -10.79 5.50 -0.84
CA ALA A 225 -11.01 4.57 0.27
C ALA A 225 -10.78 3.11 -0.16
N ILE A 226 -11.19 2.76 -1.39
CA ILE A 226 -10.97 1.44 -1.98
C ILE A 226 -9.48 1.18 -2.20
N ASN A 227 -8.76 2.13 -2.78
CA ASN A 227 -7.34 2.00 -3.07
C ASN A 227 -6.52 1.90 -1.78
N ARG A 228 -6.76 2.74 -0.77
CA ARG A 228 -6.09 2.64 0.55
C ARG A 228 -6.26 1.27 1.21
N SER A 229 -7.41 0.62 1.07
CA SER A 229 -7.64 -0.71 1.64
C SER A 229 -7.04 -1.86 0.81
N THR A 230 -6.54 -1.57 -0.41
CA THR A 230 -5.96 -2.55 -1.34
C THR A 230 -4.43 -2.43 -1.45
N GLU A 231 -3.86 -1.27 -1.13
CA GLU A 231 -2.42 -0.95 -1.32
C GLU A 231 -1.46 -1.95 -0.66
N ASN A 232 -1.88 -2.57 0.44
CA ASN A 232 -1.03 -3.55 1.11
C ASN A 232 -1.01 -4.95 0.47
N GLU A 233 -1.89 -5.22 -0.48
CA GLU A 233 -1.88 -6.50 -1.20
C GLU A 233 -0.93 -6.50 -2.41
N TYR A 234 -0.70 -5.32 -2.98
CA TYR A 234 0.10 -5.14 -4.18
C TYR A 234 1.00 -3.91 -4.04
N ASP A 235 1.85 -3.90 -3.03
CA ASP A 235 2.96 -2.95 -2.96
C ASP A 235 3.98 -3.32 -4.07
N ASN A 236 3.54 -3.14 -5.30
CA ASN A 236 4.36 -3.17 -6.48
C ASN A 236 5.14 -1.87 -6.49
N GLY A 237 6.23 -1.73 -5.74
CA GLY A 237 7.33 -0.78 -5.91
C GLY A 237 7.19 0.45 -6.83
N ARG A 238 5.98 0.85 -7.21
CA ARG A 238 5.66 2.18 -7.68
C ARG A 238 5.62 3.04 -6.43
N ILE A 239 6.76 3.58 -6.11
CA ILE A 239 6.87 4.76 -5.27
C ILE A 239 6.00 5.79 -5.97
N ASP A 240 4.82 6.07 -5.40
CA ASP A 240 4.05 7.24 -5.77
C ASP A 240 4.89 8.43 -5.33
N VAL A 241 5.54 9.06 -6.30
CA VAL A 241 6.34 10.28 -6.08
C VAL A 241 5.47 11.52 -5.98
N THR A 242 4.16 11.37 -5.84
CA THR A 242 3.26 12.46 -5.52
C THR A 242 3.44 12.77 -4.03
N PRO A 243 3.96 13.94 -3.65
CA PRO A 243 4.06 14.31 -2.25
C PRO A 243 2.63 14.35 -1.70
N GLU A 244 2.37 13.62 -0.60
CA GLU A 244 1.17 13.78 0.20
C GLU A 244 1.12 15.24 0.66
N THR A 245 0.40 16.05 -0.09
CA THR A 245 0.03 17.39 0.35
C THR A 245 -1.15 17.18 1.29
N GLU A 246 -0.91 17.26 2.60
CA GLU A 246 -2.00 17.42 3.55
C GLU A 246 -2.92 18.54 3.05
N PRO A 247 -4.24 18.36 3.05
CA PRO A 247 -5.16 19.41 2.65
C PRO A 247 -5.11 20.53 3.69
N GLN A 248 -4.23 21.49 3.47
CA GLN A 248 -4.30 22.76 4.17
C GLN A 248 -5.61 23.44 3.75
N ARG A 249 -6.50 23.62 4.71
CA ARG A 249 -7.68 24.50 4.60
C ARG A 249 -7.22 25.86 4.08
N ARG A 250 -7.58 26.18 2.86
CA ARG A 250 -7.49 27.54 2.36
C ARG A 250 -8.74 28.29 2.83
N ASP A 251 -8.57 29.10 3.85
CA ASP A 251 -9.48 30.22 4.10
C ASP A 251 -9.31 31.21 2.95
N ILE A 252 -10.37 31.38 2.17
CA ILE A 252 -10.46 32.39 1.12
C ILE A 252 -10.94 33.69 1.76
N THR A 253 -10.02 34.54 2.20
CA THR A 253 -10.28 35.96 2.33
C THR A 253 -9.01 36.78 2.09
N ASN A 254 -9.07 37.52 0.98
CA ASN A 254 -8.45 38.83 0.68
C ASN A 254 -6.94 38.99 0.47
N GLU A 255 -6.68 39.29 -0.82
CA GLU A 255 -5.89 40.40 -1.39
C GLU A 255 -4.41 40.60 -1.03
N ALA A 256 -3.66 40.40 -2.12
CA ALA A 256 -2.58 41.28 -2.64
C ALA A 256 -1.49 41.80 -1.69
N THR A 257 -0.27 41.43 -1.91
CA THR A 257 0.87 42.14 -2.43
C THR A 257 2.22 41.56 -2.02
N SER A 258 3.06 41.37 -3.06
CA SER A 258 4.53 41.51 -3.08
C SER A 258 5.48 40.66 -2.26
N ASN A 259 6.08 39.71 -3.03
CA ASN A 259 7.53 39.47 -3.18
C ASN A 259 8.41 38.85 -2.05
N PRO A 260 9.55 38.26 -2.42
CA PRO A 260 9.86 36.86 -2.13
C PRO A 260 11.06 36.73 -1.18
N LYS A 261 11.10 35.64 -0.44
CA LYS A 261 12.27 34.90 0.07
C LYS A 261 11.92 34.15 1.33
N ASP A 262 11.89 32.83 1.18
CA ASP A 262 12.60 31.87 2.05
C ASP A 262 12.09 30.45 1.77
N GLU A 263 13.00 29.58 1.33
CA GLU A 263 12.80 28.15 1.11
C GLU A 263 12.65 27.43 2.47
N PRO A 264 11.68 26.49 2.61
CA PRO A 264 11.61 25.63 3.79
C PRO A 264 12.52 24.40 3.64
N LYS A 265 13.28 24.12 4.67
CA LYS A 265 14.15 22.95 4.82
C LYS A 265 13.33 21.65 4.90
N GLU A 266 13.53 20.76 3.94
CA GLU A 266 13.00 19.39 3.95
C GLU A 266 13.62 18.52 5.04
N LYS A 267 12.78 17.73 5.73
CA LYS A 267 13.19 16.64 6.61
C LYS A 267 13.29 15.34 5.79
N PRO A 268 14.35 14.52 5.95
CA PRO A 268 14.59 13.35 5.11
C PRO A 268 13.59 12.20 5.36
N SER A 269 13.23 11.50 4.28
CA SER A 269 12.38 10.30 4.28
C SER A 269 13.13 9.06 4.81
N VAL A 270 12.42 8.02 5.23
CA VAL A 270 13.00 6.80 5.83
C VAL A 270 13.91 6.02 4.86
N ASP A 271 13.72 6.18 3.56
CA ASP A 271 14.58 5.57 2.53
C ASP A 271 15.87 6.37 2.33
N ASP A 272 15.82 7.69 2.48
CA ASP A 272 16.99 8.56 2.54
C ASP A 272 17.91 8.22 3.71
N SER A 273 17.35 7.77 4.82
CA SER A 273 18.12 7.38 6.01
C SER A 273 18.92 6.08 5.80
N LYS A 274 18.37 5.10 5.10
CA LYS A 274 19.09 3.85 4.77
C LYS A 274 20.16 4.09 3.72
N GLU A 275 19.87 4.89 2.72
CA GLU A 275 20.82 5.28 1.71
C GLU A 275 21.94 6.15 2.33
N PHE A 276 21.60 7.06 3.23
CA PHE A 276 22.54 7.86 3.98
C PHE A 276 23.54 7.00 4.78
N GLU A 277 23.07 6.02 5.52
CA GLU A 277 23.94 5.11 6.29
C GLU A 277 24.82 4.25 5.38
N ARG A 278 24.32 3.82 4.22
CA ARG A 278 25.09 3.10 3.21
C ARG A 278 26.22 3.98 2.65
N LEU A 279 25.91 5.20 2.24
CA LEU A 279 26.88 6.15 1.70
C LEU A 279 27.93 6.55 2.74
N LYS A 280 27.52 6.66 3.99
CA LYS A 280 28.41 6.93 5.13
C LYS A 280 29.37 5.77 5.41
N ALA A 281 28.91 4.52 5.29
CA ALA A 281 29.76 3.34 5.41
C ALA A 281 30.78 3.26 4.27
N GLU A 282 30.37 3.52 3.03
CA GLU A 282 31.23 3.56 1.85
C GLU A 282 32.29 4.67 1.96
N MET A 283 31.89 5.85 2.39
CA MET A 283 32.79 6.98 2.63
C MET A 283 33.88 6.62 3.65
N LYS A 284 33.49 5.94 4.74
CA LYS A 284 34.45 5.51 5.77
C LYS A 284 35.50 4.51 5.22
N GLN A 285 35.07 3.59 4.37
CA GLN A 285 35.98 2.64 3.72
C GLN A 285 36.99 3.37 2.80
N LYS A 286 36.54 4.34 2.01
CA LYS A 286 37.39 5.12 1.11
C LYS A 286 38.36 6.03 1.86
N HIS A 287 37.96 6.61 2.99
CA HIS A 287 38.88 7.33 3.86
C HIS A 287 40.06 6.46 4.35
N VAL A 288 39.76 5.21 4.74
CA VAL A 288 40.79 4.25 5.16
C VAL A 288 41.74 3.91 3.99
N GLN A 289 41.22 3.75 2.77
CA GLN A 289 42.02 3.50 1.57
C GLN A 289 42.94 4.68 1.24
N LEU A 290 42.50 5.91 1.48
CA LEU A 290 43.33 7.11 1.37
C LEU A 290 44.40 7.23 2.47
N GLY A 291 44.28 6.44 3.55
CA GLY A 291 45.18 6.52 4.70
C GLY A 291 44.74 7.52 5.76
N LEU A 292 43.50 8.03 5.67
CA LEU A 292 42.93 8.90 6.68
C LEU A 292 42.36 8.03 7.80
N THR A 293 43.14 7.83 8.87
CA THR A 293 42.80 6.89 9.94
C THR A 293 42.23 7.55 11.19
N THR A 294 42.50 8.84 11.38
CA THR A 294 41.94 9.58 12.51
C THR A 294 40.61 10.26 12.16
N LYS A 295 39.77 10.48 13.16
CA LYS A 295 38.48 11.15 12.99
C LYS A 295 38.65 12.59 12.51
N ASP A 296 39.71 13.26 12.99
CA ASP A 296 40.00 14.63 12.65
C ASP A 296 40.46 14.76 11.19
N ASP A 297 41.31 13.82 10.69
CA ASP A 297 41.73 13.81 9.30
C ASP A 297 40.55 13.59 8.34
N MET A 298 39.64 12.67 8.68
CA MET A 298 38.47 12.41 7.89
C MET A 298 37.53 13.64 7.85
N GLN A 299 37.38 14.32 8.98
CA GLN A 299 36.54 15.51 9.09
C GLN A 299 37.14 16.68 8.32
N ASN A 300 38.45 16.93 8.45
CA ASN A 300 39.16 17.98 7.73
C ASN A 300 39.09 17.77 6.22
N HIS A 301 39.29 16.54 5.75
CA HIS A 301 39.14 16.20 4.33
C HIS A 301 37.77 16.43 3.83
N MET A 302 36.75 16.04 4.62
CA MET A 302 35.34 16.28 4.28
C MET A 302 34.97 17.76 4.27
N GLU A 303 35.48 18.57 5.19
CA GLU A 303 35.27 20.03 5.22
C GLU A 303 35.93 20.71 4.01
N GLN A 304 37.04 20.23 3.57
CA GLN A 304 37.78 20.81 2.43
C GLN A 304 37.15 20.45 1.08
N TYR A 305 36.64 19.24 0.91
CA TYR A 305 36.24 18.71 -0.40
C TYR A 305 34.74 18.42 -0.55
N CYS A 306 33.99 18.32 0.53
CA CYS A 306 32.54 18.13 0.48
C CYS A 306 31.82 19.50 0.45
N LYS A 307 31.27 19.87 -0.71
CA LYS A 307 30.45 21.08 -0.84
C LYS A 307 29.10 20.87 -0.20
N ARG A 308 28.96 21.12 1.10
CA ARG A 308 27.72 20.99 1.86
C ARG A 308 27.05 22.33 2.05
N LYS A 309 25.70 22.35 1.99
CA LYS A 309 24.88 23.52 2.25
C LYS A 309 24.38 23.64 3.69
N GLY A 310 24.53 22.59 4.51
CA GLY A 310 24.09 22.51 5.89
C GLY A 310 25.05 21.79 6.81
N GLU A 311 24.69 21.61 8.10
CA GLU A 311 25.52 20.91 9.08
C GLU A 311 25.74 19.43 8.76
N THR A 312 24.74 18.77 8.19
CA THR A 312 24.81 17.38 7.70
C THR A 312 24.70 17.37 6.17
N PRO A 313 25.58 16.63 5.45
CA PRO A 313 25.50 16.54 4.01
C PRO A 313 24.27 15.75 3.57
N THR A 314 23.67 16.14 2.48
CA THR A 314 22.60 15.40 1.81
C THR A 314 23.14 14.16 1.08
N ASN A 315 22.29 13.18 0.74
CA ASN A 315 22.68 12.00 -0.05
C ASN A 315 23.35 12.37 -1.38
N SER A 316 22.90 13.45 -2.03
CA SER A 316 23.47 13.95 -3.27
C SER A 316 24.87 14.52 -3.06
N GLU A 317 25.10 15.29 -2.00
CA GLU A 317 26.41 15.85 -1.63
C GLU A 317 27.39 14.75 -1.23
N MET A 318 26.92 13.71 -0.52
CA MET A 318 27.74 12.52 -0.19
C MET A 318 28.15 11.74 -1.43
N LYS A 319 27.26 11.53 -2.40
CA LYS A 319 27.59 10.89 -3.69
C LYS A 319 28.61 11.70 -4.48
N ALA A 320 28.52 13.02 -4.46
CA ALA A 320 29.51 13.89 -5.09
C ALA A 320 30.86 13.80 -4.40
N TYR A 321 30.86 13.75 -3.08
CA TYR A 321 32.09 13.61 -2.29
C TYR A 321 32.76 12.24 -2.45
N LEU A 322 32.00 11.16 -2.57
CA LEU A 322 32.54 9.82 -2.87
C LEU A 322 33.33 9.78 -4.19
N LYS A 323 32.89 10.52 -5.21
CA LYS A 323 33.63 10.65 -6.48
C LYS A 323 34.97 11.36 -6.29
N VAL A 324 35.02 12.36 -5.41
CA VAL A 324 36.29 13.05 -5.08
C VAL A 324 37.24 12.10 -4.35
N LEU A 325 36.73 11.29 -3.42
CA LEU A 325 37.51 10.27 -2.76
C LEU A 325 38.11 9.24 -3.75
N ASP A 326 37.30 8.82 -4.75
CA ASP A 326 37.79 7.91 -5.81
C ASP A 326 38.91 8.53 -6.64
N MET A 327 38.82 9.81 -6.96
CA MET A 327 39.90 10.52 -7.67
C MET A 327 41.19 10.56 -6.84
N HIS A 328 41.11 10.95 -5.57
CA HIS A 328 42.27 11.04 -4.72
C HIS A 328 42.89 9.65 -4.42
N ILE A 329 42.07 8.58 -4.36
CA ILE A 329 42.59 7.21 -4.23
C ILE A 329 43.32 6.80 -5.50
N ALA A 330 42.82 7.13 -6.68
CA ALA A 330 43.50 6.85 -7.95
C ALA A 330 44.82 7.63 -8.10
N GLU A 331 44.84 8.91 -7.72
CA GLU A 331 46.03 9.75 -7.71
C GLU A 331 47.09 9.19 -6.77
N LYS A 332 46.72 8.72 -5.59
CA LYS A 332 47.63 8.09 -4.62
C LYS A 332 48.23 6.80 -5.17
N GLN A 333 47.40 5.95 -5.79
CA GLN A 333 47.88 4.69 -6.39
C GLN A 333 48.87 4.94 -7.54
N GLN A 334 48.62 5.97 -8.37
CA GLN A 334 49.57 6.37 -9.42
C GLN A 334 50.91 6.87 -8.84
N ALA A 335 50.86 7.65 -7.76
CA ALA A 335 52.05 8.15 -7.09
C ALA A 335 52.86 7.04 -6.42
N ASP A 336 52.19 6.02 -5.88
CA ASP A 336 52.85 4.84 -5.28
C ASP A 336 53.48 3.92 -6.34
N ASP A 337 52.91 3.86 -7.56
CA ASP A 337 53.43 3.08 -8.70
C ASP A 337 54.64 3.79 -9.41
N GLU A 338 54.81 5.11 -9.25
CA GLU A 338 55.88 5.92 -9.86
C GLU A 338 57.13 6.04 -8.97
N LEU A 339 57.16 5.48 -7.77
CA LEU A 339 58.35 5.48 -6.92
C LEU A 339 59.36 4.42 -7.43
N PRO A 340 60.56 4.83 -7.88
CA PRO A 340 61.60 3.86 -8.31
C PRO A 340 62.15 3.12 -7.10
N VAL A 341 62.30 1.79 -7.27
CA VAL A 341 62.95 0.85 -6.35
C VAL A 341 64.43 1.15 -6.28
#